data_1cf3abdad3af4a33246923004e6acf49
#
_entry.id   1cf3abdad3af4a33246923004e6acf49
#
_cell.length_a   1.000
_cell.length_b   1.000
_cell.length_c   1.000
_cell.angle_alpha   90.00
_cell.angle_beta   90.00
_cell.angle_gamma   90.00
#
_symmetry.space_group_name_H-M   'P 1'
#
loop_
_entity.id
_entity.type
_entity.pdbx_description
1 polymer ?
#
loop_
_entity_poly.entity_id
_entity_poly.type
_entity_poly.pdbx_seq_one_letter_code
_entity_poly.pdbx_strand_id
1 'polypeptide(L)'
;MPRKRIKNVFTRNILTTGDIARYCETSVKQVNRWILGGKLESFQNPGGHYRITKEKFREFLERNKMPINEEFFDKQQKKILIADDDASLAKAYAFALKKRFKDVKIETAIDGYETLIKTGKFNPDILILDIRMPRIDGLEVCRRLRNDTTTNKGIKILVVTAHSHEYDRETVLASGANEYLIKPVKITTLLEQVEKML
;
A
#
# COMPACT_ATOMS: atom_id res chain seq x y z
N MET A 1 -19.81 14.73 13.77
CA MET A 1 -19.12 13.62 13.10
C MET A 1 -18.22 14.12 11.97
N PRO A 2 -16.92 14.41 12.18
CA PRO A 2 -16.02 14.82 11.08
C PRO A 2 -14.82 13.90 10.83
N ARG A 3 -14.71 12.71 11.42
CA ARG A 3 -13.47 11.90 11.33
C ARG A 3 -13.24 11.09 10.04
N LYS A 4 -14.25 10.88 9.18
CA LYS A 4 -14.12 10.07 7.94
C LYS A 4 -13.42 10.79 6.76
N ARG A 5 -13.39 12.13 6.73
CA ARG A 5 -12.82 12.91 5.61
C ARG A 5 -11.29 13.09 5.67
N ILE A 6 -10.68 12.99 6.83
CA ILE A 6 -9.24 13.25 7.00
C ILE A 6 -8.39 12.12 6.43
N LYS A 7 -8.76 10.84 6.62
CA LYS A 7 -8.00 9.68 6.08
C LYS A 7 -7.82 9.69 4.55
N ASN A 8 -8.77 10.28 3.81
CA ASN A 8 -8.72 10.29 2.33
C ASN A 8 -7.78 11.35 1.73
N VAL A 9 -7.29 12.31 2.53
CA VAL A 9 -6.38 13.38 2.04
C VAL A 9 -4.93 12.90 2.05
N PHE A 10 -4.56 12.06 3.01
CA PHE A 10 -3.21 11.51 3.13
C PHE A 10 -2.83 10.59 1.95
N THR A 11 -3.79 9.96 1.29
CA THR A 11 -3.57 9.01 0.18
C THR A 11 -3.56 9.66 -1.21
N ARG A 12 -3.96 10.93 -1.34
CA ARG A 12 -4.05 11.61 -2.64
C ARG A 12 -2.79 12.39 -2.97
N ASN A 13 -2.23 12.20 -4.15
CA ASN A 13 -1.14 13.02 -4.67
C ASN A 13 -1.58 14.43 -5.08
N ILE A 14 -2.88 14.64 -5.30
CA ILE A 14 -3.47 15.91 -5.75
C ILE A 14 -4.39 16.42 -4.65
N LEU A 15 -4.13 17.64 -4.21
CA LEU A 15 -4.85 18.34 -3.15
C LEU A 15 -5.84 19.36 -3.73
N THR A 16 -6.91 19.61 -2.99
CA THR A 16 -7.82 20.72 -3.22
C THR A 16 -7.42 21.96 -2.41
N THR A 17 -7.91 23.12 -2.75
CA THR A 17 -7.73 24.34 -1.93
C THR A 17 -8.29 24.17 -0.52
N GLY A 18 -9.34 23.35 -0.34
CA GLY A 18 -9.88 23.01 0.98
C GLY A 18 -8.97 22.09 1.80
N ASP A 19 -8.21 21.21 1.16
CA ASP A 19 -7.25 20.35 1.84
C ASP A 19 -6.08 21.18 2.38
N ILE A 20 -5.58 22.11 1.58
CA ILE A 20 -4.51 23.04 1.96
C ILE A 20 -4.97 24.00 3.06
N ALA A 21 -6.19 24.54 2.93
CA ALA A 21 -6.75 25.40 3.95
C ALA A 21 -6.81 24.73 5.32
N ARG A 22 -7.20 23.45 5.36
CA ARG A 22 -7.20 22.64 6.60
C ARG A 22 -5.81 22.36 7.13
N TYR A 23 -4.87 22.02 6.25
CA TYR A 23 -3.48 21.76 6.65
C TYR A 23 -2.83 22.98 7.28
N CYS A 24 -3.01 24.15 6.65
CA CYS A 24 -2.42 25.41 7.08
C CYS A 24 -3.28 26.17 8.12
N GLU A 25 -4.38 25.56 8.63
CA GLU A 25 -5.32 26.19 9.56
C GLU A 25 -5.77 27.58 9.10
N THR A 26 -6.09 27.72 7.81
CA THR A 26 -6.47 28.97 7.17
C THR A 26 -7.76 28.84 6.34
N SER A 27 -8.21 29.94 5.73
CA SER A 27 -9.38 29.92 4.86
C SER A 27 -9.05 29.57 3.41
N VAL A 28 -10.01 28.95 2.69
CA VAL A 28 -9.91 28.69 1.25
C VAL A 28 -9.66 30.01 0.47
N LYS A 29 -10.21 31.15 0.94
CA LYS A 29 -9.97 32.46 0.35
C LYS A 29 -8.50 32.85 0.41
N GLN A 30 -7.83 32.53 1.50
CA GLN A 30 -6.39 32.80 1.65
C GLN A 30 -5.55 31.90 0.73
N VAL A 31 -5.90 30.61 0.60
CA VAL A 31 -5.25 29.69 -0.35
C VAL A 31 -5.39 30.20 -1.78
N ASN A 32 -6.58 30.65 -2.18
CA ASN A 32 -6.80 31.23 -3.49
C ASN A 32 -5.96 32.49 -3.73
N ARG A 33 -5.74 33.32 -2.70
CA ARG A 33 -4.82 34.46 -2.80
C ARG A 33 -3.37 34.03 -3.04
N TRP A 34 -2.92 32.94 -2.42
CA TRP A 34 -1.58 32.40 -2.66
C TRP A 34 -1.42 31.90 -4.10
N ILE A 35 -2.46 31.26 -4.65
CA ILE A 35 -2.48 30.80 -6.03
C ILE A 35 -2.48 31.97 -7.02
N LEU A 36 -3.41 32.89 -6.87
CA LEU A 36 -3.55 34.06 -7.75
C LEU A 36 -2.33 34.98 -7.70
N GLY A 37 -1.69 35.08 -6.54
CA GLY A 37 -0.43 35.82 -6.35
C GLY A 37 0.83 35.07 -6.78
N GLY A 38 0.72 33.89 -7.42
CA GLY A 38 1.84 33.10 -7.90
C GLY A 38 2.72 32.45 -6.80
N LYS A 39 2.29 32.54 -5.53
CA LYS A 39 3.04 31.97 -4.41
C LYS A 39 2.92 30.45 -4.31
N LEU A 40 1.72 29.92 -4.67
CA LEU A 40 1.40 28.49 -4.65
C LEU A 40 1.06 28.04 -6.07
N GLU A 41 1.91 27.19 -6.63
CA GLU A 41 1.73 26.64 -7.98
C GLU A 41 0.55 25.66 -8.01
N SER A 42 -0.32 25.82 -9.00
CA SER A 42 -1.54 25.02 -9.15
C SER A 42 -1.92 24.84 -10.62
N PHE A 43 -2.78 23.88 -10.90
CA PHE A 43 -3.45 23.73 -12.19
C PHE A 43 -4.97 23.68 -11.98
N GLN A 44 -5.74 23.87 -13.04
CA GLN A 44 -7.19 23.73 -12.99
C GLN A 44 -7.63 22.42 -13.64
N ASN A 45 -8.60 21.75 -13.02
CA ASN A 45 -9.28 20.64 -13.68
C ASN A 45 -10.31 21.17 -14.71
N PRO A 46 -10.91 20.30 -15.56
CA PRO A 46 -11.92 20.72 -16.54
C PRO A 46 -13.12 21.48 -15.95
N GLY A 47 -13.40 21.32 -14.66
CA GLY A 47 -14.43 22.09 -13.93
C GLY A 47 -13.96 23.42 -13.37
N GLY A 48 -12.78 23.91 -13.74
CA GLY A 48 -12.26 25.22 -13.31
C GLY A 48 -11.74 25.26 -11.86
N HIS A 49 -11.72 24.13 -11.15
CA HIS A 49 -11.27 24.09 -9.75
C HIS A 49 -9.75 23.91 -9.66
N TYR A 50 -9.10 24.70 -8.81
CA TYR A 50 -7.69 24.58 -8.54
C TYR A 50 -7.33 23.23 -7.92
N ARG A 51 -6.23 22.68 -8.40
CA ARG A 51 -5.61 21.43 -7.93
C ARG A 51 -4.13 21.67 -7.74
N ILE A 52 -3.58 21.11 -6.66
CA ILE A 52 -2.19 21.30 -6.27
C ILE A 52 -1.59 19.92 -6.01
N THR A 53 -0.42 19.63 -6.56
CA THR A 53 0.29 18.40 -6.22
C THR A 53 0.90 18.52 -4.82
N LYS A 54 1.03 17.39 -4.11
CA LYS A 54 1.71 17.37 -2.81
C LYS A 54 3.13 17.93 -2.89
N GLU A 55 3.83 17.65 -3.99
CA GLU A 55 5.17 18.16 -4.25
C GLU A 55 5.20 19.71 -4.26
N LYS A 56 4.33 20.34 -5.06
CA LYS A 56 4.23 21.82 -5.13
C LYS A 56 3.77 22.43 -3.81
N PHE A 57 2.93 21.73 -3.08
CA PHE A 57 2.53 22.19 -1.76
C PHE A 57 3.69 22.08 -0.74
N ARG A 58 4.50 21.01 -0.80
CA ARG A 58 5.71 20.90 0.03
C ARG A 58 6.70 22.02 -0.25
N GLU A 59 7.02 22.29 -1.53
CA GLU A 59 7.88 23.39 -1.95
C GLU A 59 7.38 24.76 -1.44
N PHE A 60 6.04 24.96 -1.44
CA PHE A 60 5.43 26.16 -0.90
C PHE A 60 5.68 26.29 0.62
N LEU A 61 5.48 25.20 1.39
CA LEU A 61 5.71 25.22 2.84
C LEU A 61 7.17 25.49 3.16
N GLU A 62 8.12 24.85 2.47
CA GLU A 62 9.56 25.04 2.64
C GLU A 62 9.97 26.49 2.37
N ARG A 63 9.54 27.05 1.24
CA ARG A 63 9.82 28.47 0.89
C ARG A 63 9.28 29.46 1.90
N ASN A 64 8.14 29.17 2.51
CA ASN A 64 7.51 30.05 3.49
C ASN A 64 7.87 29.70 4.94
N LYS A 65 8.81 28.76 5.17
CA LYS A 65 9.25 28.28 6.50
C LYS A 65 8.07 27.82 7.37
N MET A 66 7.08 27.21 6.75
CA MET A 66 5.91 26.66 7.45
C MET A 66 6.19 25.24 7.93
N PRO A 67 5.58 24.78 9.03
CA PRO A 67 5.75 23.43 9.54
C PRO A 67 5.38 22.37 8.50
N ILE A 68 6.23 21.34 8.36
CA ILE A 68 5.99 20.20 7.47
C ILE A 68 5.69 18.98 8.31
N ASN A 69 4.49 18.43 8.12
CA ASN A 69 4.14 17.12 8.66
C ASN A 69 4.58 16.05 7.65
N GLU A 70 5.69 15.36 7.90
CA GLU A 70 6.23 14.35 7.00
C GLU A 70 5.22 13.23 6.71
N GLU A 71 4.42 12.82 7.68
CA GLU A 71 3.38 11.81 7.50
C GLU A 71 2.33 12.23 6.45
N PHE A 72 2.01 13.53 6.36
CA PHE A 72 1.11 14.05 5.34
C PHE A 72 1.70 13.98 3.93
N PHE A 73 3.00 14.21 3.80
CA PHE A 73 3.72 14.22 2.52
C PHE A 73 4.25 12.85 2.14
N ASP A 74 4.41 11.95 3.11
CA ASP A 74 4.83 10.60 2.83
C ASP A 74 3.85 10.00 1.81
N LYS A 75 4.36 9.71 0.62
CA LYS A 75 3.65 8.80 -0.27
C LYS A 75 3.51 7.54 0.55
N GLN A 76 2.30 7.16 0.91
CA GLN A 76 2.09 5.84 1.51
C GLN A 76 2.56 4.83 0.47
N GLN A 77 3.85 4.52 0.55
CA GLN A 77 4.44 3.50 -0.31
C GLN A 77 3.68 2.23 -0.03
N LYS A 78 3.14 1.63 -1.09
CA LYS A 78 2.50 0.34 -0.95
C LYS A 78 3.49 -0.67 -0.38
N LYS A 79 3.06 -1.43 0.58
CA LYS A 79 3.88 -2.38 1.32
C LYS A 79 3.51 -3.79 0.90
N ILE A 80 4.49 -4.56 0.47
CA ILE A 80 4.32 -5.95 0.06
C ILE A 80 5.20 -6.81 0.94
N LEU A 81 4.61 -7.80 1.60
CA LEU A 81 5.34 -8.85 2.30
C LEU A 81 5.33 -10.12 1.44
N ILE A 82 6.49 -10.74 1.26
CA ILE A 82 6.63 -12.01 0.54
C ILE A 82 7.05 -13.06 1.54
N ALA A 83 6.24 -14.08 1.72
CA ALA A 83 6.49 -15.19 2.62
C ALA A 83 6.68 -16.48 1.80
N ASP A 84 7.91 -16.99 1.79
CA ASP A 84 8.32 -18.19 1.06
C ASP A 84 9.59 -18.73 1.72
N ASP A 85 9.66 -20.02 1.99
CA ASP A 85 10.83 -20.68 2.59
C ASP A 85 12.00 -20.76 1.59
N ASP A 86 11.74 -20.68 0.29
CA ASP A 86 12.76 -20.45 -0.73
C ASP A 86 13.15 -18.96 -0.79
N ALA A 87 14.18 -18.62 -0.03
CA ALA A 87 14.72 -17.25 0.00
C ALA A 87 15.19 -16.74 -1.36
N SER A 88 15.57 -17.62 -2.29
CA SER A 88 16.00 -17.25 -3.65
C SER A 88 14.79 -16.83 -4.48
N LEU A 89 13.70 -17.58 -4.40
CA LEU A 89 12.45 -17.26 -5.06
C LEU A 89 11.84 -15.96 -4.50
N ALA A 90 11.80 -15.81 -3.18
CA ALA A 90 11.34 -14.58 -2.52
C ALA A 90 12.12 -13.35 -2.99
N LYS A 91 13.47 -13.44 -3.10
CA LYS A 91 14.33 -12.37 -3.63
C LYS A 91 14.04 -12.08 -5.09
N ALA A 92 13.82 -13.11 -5.92
CA ALA A 92 13.50 -12.92 -7.34
C ALA A 92 12.17 -12.18 -7.53
N TYR A 93 11.14 -12.54 -6.75
CA TYR A 93 9.86 -11.84 -6.74
C TYR A 93 10.02 -10.39 -6.25
N ALA A 94 10.75 -10.18 -5.16
CA ALA A 94 11.02 -8.85 -4.63
C ALA A 94 11.73 -7.94 -5.66
N PHE A 95 12.73 -8.48 -6.36
CA PHE A 95 13.44 -7.75 -7.42
C PHE A 95 12.49 -7.36 -8.56
N ALA A 96 11.70 -8.30 -9.06
CA ALA A 96 10.75 -8.05 -10.15
C ALA A 96 9.70 -6.99 -9.78
N LEU A 97 9.14 -7.08 -8.55
CA LEU A 97 8.17 -6.13 -8.02
C LEU A 97 8.78 -4.73 -7.86
N LYS A 98 9.99 -4.61 -7.30
CA LYS A 98 10.69 -3.31 -7.18
C LYS A 98 10.98 -2.68 -8.55
N LYS A 99 11.30 -3.50 -9.55
CA LYS A 99 11.55 -3.03 -10.92
C LYS A 99 10.28 -2.50 -11.59
N ARG A 100 9.12 -3.15 -11.35
CA ARG A 100 7.82 -2.78 -11.94
C ARG A 100 7.17 -1.61 -11.22
N PHE A 101 7.21 -1.61 -9.89
CA PHE A 101 6.54 -0.63 -9.04
C PHE A 101 7.58 0.22 -8.31
N LYS A 102 7.75 1.48 -8.71
CA LYS A 102 8.81 2.36 -8.18
C LYS A 102 8.60 2.77 -6.71
N ASP A 103 7.34 2.84 -6.27
CA ASP A 103 6.95 3.36 -4.96
C ASP A 103 6.41 2.22 -4.05
N VAL A 104 7.13 1.08 -3.95
CA VAL A 104 6.78 -0.01 -3.04
C VAL A 104 7.88 -0.29 -2.02
N LYS A 105 7.47 -0.57 -0.78
CA LYS A 105 8.34 -1.18 0.23
C LYS A 105 8.09 -2.68 0.23
N ILE A 106 9.16 -3.48 0.21
CA ILE A 106 9.06 -4.93 0.18
C ILE A 106 9.90 -5.51 1.30
N GLU A 107 9.28 -6.38 2.10
CA GLU A 107 9.94 -7.26 3.05
C GLU A 107 9.69 -8.71 2.69
N THR A 108 10.55 -9.61 3.19
CA THR A 108 10.43 -11.07 3.00
C THR A 108 10.37 -11.76 4.35
N ALA A 109 9.69 -12.90 4.41
CA ALA A 109 9.65 -13.81 5.56
C ALA A 109 9.93 -15.24 5.07
N ILE A 110 10.57 -16.06 5.87
CA ILE A 110 10.99 -17.42 5.49
C ILE A 110 10.12 -18.53 6.09
N ASP A 111 9.15 -18.17 6.92
CA ASP A 111 8.20 -19.10 7.54
C ASP A 111 6.95 -18.38 8.04
N GLY A 112 5.93 -19.16 8.42
CA GLY A 112 4.64 -18.62 8.84
C GLY A 112 4.69 -17.81 10.13
N TYR A 113 5.59 -18.15 11.06
CA TYR A 113 5.73 -17.40 12.32
C TYR A 113 6.32 -16.00 12.08
N GLU A 114 7.40 -15.93 11.30
CA GLU A 114 8.01 -14.65 10.89
C GLU A 114 7.01 -13.81 10.08
N THR A 115 6.21 -14.47 9.23
CA THR A 115 5.16 -13.81 8.45
C THR A 115 4.16 -13.08 9.33
N LEU A 116 3.65 -13.74 10.38
CA LEU A 116 2.70 -13.13 11.31
C LEU A 116 3.33 -11.95 12.07
N ILE A 117 4.56 -12.09 12.56
CA ILE A 117 5.28 -11.01 13.26
C ILE A 117 5.47 -9.80 12.32
N LYS A 118 5.99 -10.06 11.10
CA LYS A 118 6.24 -8.98 10.13
C LYS A 118 4.94 -8.33 9.66
N THR A 119 3.87 -9.09 9.49
CA THR A 119 2.57 -8.52 9.14
C THR A 119 2.11 -7.51 10.19
N GLY A 120 2.24 -7.82 11.48
CA GLY A 120 1.89 -6.88 12.56
C GLY A 120 2.77 -5.62 12.61
N LYS A 121 4.08 -5.76 12.37
CA LYS A 121 5.04 -4.63 12.43
C LYS A 121 5.07 -3.80 11.14
N PHE A 122 5.12 -4.46 10.02
CA PHE A 122 5.27 -3.83 8.71
C PHE A 122 3.95 -3.29 8.16
N ASN A 123 2.82 -3.92 8.56
CA ASN A 123 1.45 -3.60 8.12
C ASN A 123 1.35 -3.56 6.58
N PRO A 124 1.55 -4.69 5.89
CA PRO A 124 1.56 -4.74 4.43
C PRO A 124 0.16 -4.55 3.85
N ASP A 125 0.09 -3.93 2.65
CA ASP A 125 -1.12 -3.86 1.83
C ASP A 125 -1.39 -5.22 1.14
N ILE A 126 -0.30 -5.91 0.74
CA ILE A 126 -0.35 -7.22 0.07
C ILE A 126 0.61 -8.20 0.75
N LEU A 127 0.14 -9.41 0.98
CA LEU A 127 0.95 -10.56 1.37
C LEU A 127 0.96 -11.55 0.19
N ILE A 128 2.14 -11.84 -0.35
CA ILE A 128 2.38 -12.97 -1.25
C ILE A 128 2.85 -14.13 -0.37
N LEU A 129 2.16 -15.27 -0.40
CA LEU A 129 2.26 -16.28 0.62
C LEU A 129 2.35 -17.68 0.01
N ASP A 130 3.45 -18.39 0.31
CA ASP A 130 3.48 -19.84 0.08
C ASP A 130 2.68 -20.57 1.17
N ILE A 131 2.11 -21.71 0.80
CA ILE A 131 1.41 -22.60 1.75
C ILE A 131 2.42 -23.42 2.55
N ARG A 132 3.37 -24.06 1.88
CA ARG A 132 4.33 -24.93 2.54
C ARG A 132 5.52 -24.14 3.07
N MET A 133 5.44 -23.82 4.34
CA MET A 133 6.53 -23.19 5.09
C MET A 133 6.72 -23.89 6.43
N PRO A 134 7.94 -23.83 7.00
CA PRO A 134 8.20 -24.36 8.34
C PRO A 134 7.36 -23.69 9.42
N ARG A 135 7.15 -24.40 10.51
CA ARG A 135 6.48 -23.96 11.75
C ARG A 135 4.97 -23.75 11.63
N ILE A 136 4.53 -22.84 10.80
CA ILE A 136 3.11 -22.55 10.57
C ILE A 136 2.90 -22.50 9.06
N ASP A 137 1.96 -23.29 8.56
CA ASP A 137 1.62 -23.29 7.13
C ASP A 137 0.85 -22.02 6.71
N GLY A 138 0.85 -21.75 5.39
CA GLY A 138 0.24 -20.52 4.86
C GLY A 138 -1.28 -20.46 5.04
N LEU A 139 -2.00 -21.60 5.09
CA LEU A 139 -3.43 -21.58 5.32
C LEU A 139 -3.77 -21.16 6.75
N GLU A 140 -2.98 -21.63 7.71
CA GLU A 140 -3.11 -21.22 9.10
C GLU A 140 -2.73 -19.75 9.28
N VAL A 141 -1.70 -19.24 8.55
CA VAL A 141 -1.40 -17.80 8.48
C VAL A 141 -2.62 -17.02 7.98
N CYS A 142 -3.26 -17.46 6.89
CA CYS A 142 -4.47 -16.80 6.37
C CYS A 142 -5.57 -16.72 7.44
N ARG A 143 -5.89 -17.86 8.07
CA ARG A 143 -6.96 -17.93 9.10
C ARG A 143 -6.67 -16.97 10.26
N ARG A 144 -5.43 -16.95 10.77
CA ARG A 144 -5.02 -16.07 11.88
C ARG A 144 -5.15 -14.60 11.49
N LEU A 145 -4.71 -14.23 10.28
CA LEU A 145 -4.81 -12.86 9.81
C LEU A 145 -6.26 -12.41 9.61
N ARG A 146 -7.18 -13.29 9.24
CA ARG A 146 -8.62 -12.96 9.11
C ARG A 146 -9.33 -12.89 10.45
N ASN A 147 -8.91 -13.70 11.41
CA ASN A 147 -9.46 -13.69 12.77
C ASN A 147 -8.95 -12.51 13.61
N ASP A 148 -7.80 -11.94 13.27
CA ASP A 148 -7.28 -10.75 13.93
C ASP A 148 -8.03 -9.49 13.45
N THR A 149 -9.01 -9.07 14.27
CA THR A 149 -9.83 -7.89 13.99
C THR A 149 -9.11 -6.56 14.30
N THR A 150 -7.93 -6.60 14.90
CA THR A 150 -7.25 -5.42 15.45
C THR A 150 -6.20 -4.81 14.52
N THR A 151 -5.36 -5.64 13.88
CA THR A 151 -4.15 -5.15 13.20
C THR A 151 -4.22 -5.17 11.67
N ASN A 152 -4.99 -6.07 11.04
CA ASN A 152 -4.86 -6.32 9.59
C ASN A 152 -6.14 -6.15 8.77
N LYS A 153 -6.96 -5.15 9.12
CA LYS A 153 -8.19 -4.84 8.36
C LYS A 153 -7.84 -4.39 6.95
N GLY A 154 -7.89 -5.32 5.99
CA GLY A 154 -7.78 -4.99 4.57
C GLY A 154 -6.54 -5.51 3.86
N ILE A 155 -5.67 -6.27 4.52
CA ILE A 155 -4.57 -6.95 3.83
C ILE A 155 -5.10 -7.86 2.73
N LYS A 156 -4.55 -7.73 1.53
CA LYS A 156 -4.86 -8.63 0.41
C LYS A 156 -3.85 -9.76 0.38
N ILE A 157 -4.31 -11.00 0.35
CA ILE A 157 -3.46 -12.19 0.40
C ILE A 157 -3.49 -12.88 -0.96
N LEU A 158 -2.34 -12.98 -1.62
CA LEU A 158 -2.09 -13.76 -2.83
C LEU A 158 -1.32 -15.01 -2.44
N VAL A 159 -1.97 -16.16 -2.50
CA VAL A 159 -1.30 -17.44 -2.28
C VAL A 159 -0.61 -17.89 -3.57
N VAL A 160 0.66 -18.33 -3.44
CA VAL A 160 1.50 -18.82 -4.55
C VAL A 160 2.17 -20.11 -4.12
N THR A 161 1.65 -21.27 -4.53
CA THR A 161 2.13 -22.57 -4.05
C THR A 161 2.35 -23.60 -5.15
N ALA A 162 3.25 -24.55 -4.92
CA ALA A 162 3.46 -25.71 -5.78
C ALA A 162 2.48 -26.88 -5.50
N HIS A 163 1.74 -26.82 -4.40
CA HIS A 163 0.95 -27.93 -3.88
C HIS A 163 -0.52 -27.90 -4.29
N SER A 164 -0.80 -27.71 -5.59
CA SER A 164 -2.16 -27.66 -6.13
C SER A 164 -2.96 -28.96 -6.00
N HIS A 165 -2.30 -30.10 -5.83
CA HIS A 165 -2.97 -31.40 -5.61
C HIS A 165 -3.47 -31.57 -4.18
N GLU A 166 -2.84 -30.90 -3.21
CA GLU A 166 -3.23 -30.98 -1.79
C GLU A 166 -4.19 -29.86 -1.40
N TYR A 167 -4.07 -28.70 -2.08
CA TYR A 167 -4.82 -27.49 -1.76
C TYR A 167 -5.45 -26.93 -3.06
N ASP A 168 -6.73 -27.24 -3.25
CA ASP A 168 -7.47 -26.67 -4.34
C ASP A 168 -7.75 -25.16 -4.12
N ARG A 169 -8.15 -24.50 -5.21
CA ARG A 169 -8.42 -23.06 -5.17
C ARG A 169 -9.53 -22.70 -4.16
N GLU A 170 -10.54 -23.54 -4.03
CA GLU A 170 -11.69 -23.29 -3.17
C GLU A 170 -11.28 -23.33 -1.70
N THR A 171 -10.53 -24.34 -1.29
CA THR A 171 -9.96 -24.48 0.06
C THR A 171 -9.07 -23.29 0.43
N VAL A 172 -8.21 -22.84 -0.52
CA VAL A 172 -7.32 -21.71 -0.29
C VAL A 172 -8.11 -20.40 -0.12
N LEU A 173 -9.09 -20.15 -0.97
CA LEU A 173 -9.94 -18.95 -0.85
C LEU A 173 -10.80 -18.99 0.42
N ALA A 174 -11.32 -20.17 0.80
CA ALA A 174 -12.07 -20.35 2.04
C ALA A 174 -11.22 -20.08 3.30
N SER A 175 -9.90 -20.26 3.23
CA SER A 175 -8.99 -19.90 4.33
C SER A 175 -8.81 -18.39 4.51
N GLY A 176 -9.33 -17.58 3.57
CA GLY A 176 -9.27 -16.12 3.62
C GLY A 176 -8.27 -15.49 2.64
N ALA A 177 -7.68 -16.27 1.71
CA ALA A 177 -6.92 -15.71 0.60
C ALA A 177 -7.84 -14.93 -0.36
N ASN A 178 -7.29 -13.91 -1.01
CA ASN A 178 -8.02 -13.16 -2.04
C ASN A 178 -7.81 -13.75 -3.43
N GLU A 179 -6.61 -14.29 -3.66
CA GLU A 179 -6.22 -14.89 -4.95
C GLU A 179 -5.26 -16.06 -4.76
N TYR A 180 -5.15 -16.88 -5.80
CA TYR A 180 -4.38 -18.11 -5.81
C TYR A 180 -3.65 -18.29 -7.13
N LEU A 181 -2.36 -18.61 -7.08
CA LEU A 181 -1.51 -18.95 -8.22
C LEU A 181 -0.75 -20.25 -7.95
N ILE A 182 -0.55 -21.06 -8.99
CA ILE A 182 0.17 -22.34 -8.93
C ILE A 182 1.59 -22.15 -9.46
N LYS A 183 2.61 -22.56 -8.66
CA LYS A 183 4.01 -22.61 -9.12
C LYS A 183 4.20 -23.72 -10.18
N PRO A 184 5.02 -23.52 -11.23
CA PRO A 184 5.84 -22.33 -11.47
C PRO A 184 5.05 -21.14 -12.03
N VAL A 185 5.19 -19.97 -11.40
CA VAL A 185 4.50 -18.75 -11.83
C VAL A 185 5.42 -17.92 -12.71
N LYS A 186 4.92 -17.52 -13.89
CA LYS A 186 5.63 -16.54 -14.72
C LYS A 186 5.64 -15.18 -13.98
N ILE A 187 6.79 -14.52 -14.00
CA ILE A 187 6.94 -13.20 -13.34
C ILE A 187 5.89 -12.20 -13.85
N THR A 188 5.57 -12.22 -15.14
CA THR A 188 4.52 -11.37 -15.74
C THR A 188 3.17 -11.59 -15.07
N THR A 189 2.76 -12.84 -14.88
CA THR A 189 1.48 -13.21 -14.24
C THR A 189 1.45 -12.74 -12.77
N LEU A 190 2.55 -12.92 -12.04
CA LEU A 190 2.66 -12.41 -10.67
C LEU A 190 2.49 -10.89 -10.61
N LEU A 191 3.19 -10.16 -11.50
CA LEU A 191 3.13 -8.70 -11.56
C LEU A 191 1.74 -8.19 -11.90
N GLU A 192 1.07 -8.80 -12.89
CA GLU A 192 -0.32 -8.46 -13.27
C GLU A 192 -1.30 -8.69 -12.12
N GLN A 193 -1.13 -9.79 -11.38
CA GLN A 193 -2.01 -10.08 -10.26
C GLN A 193 -1.79 -9.11 -9.10
N VAL A 194 -0.54 -8.80 -8.78
CA VAL A 194 -0.21 -7.78 -7.76
C VAL A 194 -0.74 -6.40 -8.18
N GLU A 195 -0.65 -6.03 -9.46
CA GLU A 195 -1.15 -4.75 -9.97
C GLU A 195 -2.67 -4.60 -9.77
N LYS A 196 -3.45 -5.67 -9.99
CA LYS A 196 -4.90 -5.68 -9.72
C LYS A 196 -5.24 -5.58 -8.23
N MET A 197 -4.31 -6.00 -7.37
CA MET A 197 -4.48 -5.98 -5.93
C MET A 197 -3.99 -4.69 -5.27
N LEU A 198 -3.17 -3.86 -5.92
CA LEU A 198 -2.69 -2.55 -5.41
C LEU A 198 -3.77 -1.47 -5.49
#